data_8a18ec5ef5169cf87830284c32afdb56
#
_entry.id   8a18ec5ef5169cf87830284c32afdb56
#
_cell.length_a   1.000
_cell.length_b   1.000
_cell.length_c   1.000
_cell.angle_alpha   90.00
_cell.angle_beta   90.00
_cell.angle_gamma   90.00
#
_symmetry.space_group_name_H-M   'P 1'
#
loop_
_entity.id
_entity.type
_entity.pdbx_description
1 polymer ?
#
loop_
_entity_poly.entity_id
_entity_poly.type
_entity_poly.pdbx_seq_one_letter_code
_entity_poly.pdbx_strand_id
1 'polypeptide(L)'
;MDLRNIAIIAHVDHGKTTLVDELLKQSGAFRANQAVDERAMDSNDLERERGITIFAKPTSVEWKGKRINIVDTPGHADFGGEVERILSMVDGVVLLVDAAEGPMPQTKFVTSKALALGLRPIVVLNKVDKPDAEPDRALDECFDLFASLGADDDQLDFPHMYASGRNGWADHELDGPRKDLSALFKLIVDHVPAPKQVKRQDEDFRMLATTLGADPFVGRLLTGRVESGKLRVGATVQALSRIGQKIEQFRVTRIQAFRGLSSQDIEEAQAGDIVSLAGMSKATVADTICALAVDEPLDAQPIDPPTITVTFGINDSPLAGRDGKKVQSRVIRDRLLKEAESNVAIKVTDTPGGEAFEVAGRGELQMGVLIENMRREGFELSISRPKVVMREGENGERLEPIEEVTIDVDDEYSGAVIEKITGARKGDLVEMKPAGAGKTRIIAHVPSRGLIGYHGEFLTDTRGTGVLNRVFHSWSPHRGVIPGRRAGVLISMENGESVAYALWNLEDRGKMFIGAQAKVYTGMIIGEHSRDNDLEVNPLKGKKLTNVRASGTDEAVRLTTPVEMTLEQAIAYIDDDELVEVTPNAIRLRKRHLDPHERKRASKSA
;
A
#
# COMPACT_ATOMS: atom_id res chain seq x y z
N MET A 1 -14.83 24.43 22.09
CA MET A 1 -14.71 23.02 22.49
C MET A 1 -13.22 22.70 22.51
N ASP A 2 -12.73 22.03 23.53
CA ASP A 2 -11.29 21.65 23.60
C ASP A 2 -11.04 20.50 22.62
N LEU A 3 -10.08 20.68 21.70
CA LEU A 3 -9.85 19.80 20.54
C LEU A 3 -8.45 19.18 20.61
N ARG A 4 -8.33 17.92 20.21
CA ARG A 4 -7.06 17.24 19.97
C ARG A 4 -7.11 16.54 18.63
N ASN A 5 -6.07 16.67 17.83
CA ASN A 5 -5.91 15.98 16.55
C ASN A 5 -4.75 14.99 16.69
N ILE A 6 -5.00 13.70 16.55
CA ILE A 6 -4.00 12.65 16.65
C ILE A 6 -4.02 11.73 15.43
N ALA A 7 -2.85 11.18 15.09
CA ALA A 7 -2.74 10.05 14.18
C ALA A 7 -2.36 8.79 14.97
N ILE A 8 -2.88 7.64 14.55
CA ILE A 8 -2.46 6.34 15.10
C ILE A 8 -1.57 5.64 14.09
N ILE A 9 -0.34 5.40 14.50
CA ILE A 9 0.72 4.72 13.74
C ILE A 9 0.88 3.32 14.32
N ALA A 10 0.86 2.30 13.46
CA ALA A 10 1.12 0.93 13.87
C ALA A 10 1.66 0.12 12.71
N HIS A 11 2.43 -0.93 13.01
CA HIS A 11 2.71 -1.98 12.05
C HIS A 11 1.44 -2.80 11.75
N VAL A 12 1.42 -3.49 10.62
CA VAL A 12 0.38 -4.47 10.29
C VAL A 12 0.31 -5.49 11.43
N ASP A 13 -0.91 -5.87 11.81
CA ASP A 13 -1.20 -6.81 12.90
C ASP A 13 -0.83 -6.37 14.33
N HIS A 14 -0.28 -5.17 14.58
CA HIS A 14 -0.07 -4.65 15.93
C HIS A 14 -1.38 -4.29 16.67
N GLY A 15 -2.53 -4.39 16.01
CA GLY A 15 -3.85 -4.23 16.62
C GLY A 15 -4.42 -2.82 16.54
N LYS A 16 -4.00 -2.03 15.54
CA LYS A 16 -4.46 -0.65 15.32
C LYS A 16 -5.99 -0.56 15.18
N THR A 17 -6.57 -1.30 14.25
CA THR A 17 -8.02 -1.31 14.00
C THR A 17 -8.80 -1.73 15.24
N THR A 18 -8.31 -2.75 15.96
CA THR A 18 -8.92 -3.23 17.21
C THR A 18 -8.93 -2.15 18.31
N LEU A 19 -7.80 -1.44 18.47
CA LEU A 19 -7.71 -0.36 19.45
C LEU A 19 -8.64 0.80 19.10
N VAL A 20 -8.69 1.19 17.82
CA VAL A 20 -9.58 2.28 17.37
C VAL A 20 -11.05 1.91 17.54
N ASP A 21 -11.44 0.68 17.22
CA ASP A 21 -12.80 0.19 17.43
C ASP A 21 -13.19 0.24 18.92
N GLU A 22 -12.27 -0.14 19.82
CA GLU A 22 -12.52 -0.05 21.27
C GLU A 22 -12.58 1.40 21.77
N LEU A 23 -11.74 2.31 21.26
CA LEU A 23 -11.84 3.74 21.56
C LEU A 23 -13.20 4.31 21.12
N LEU A 24 -13.68 3.93 19.94
CA LEU A 24 -14.99 4.34 19.44
C LEU A 24 -16.14 3.80 20.30
N LYS A 25 -16.08 2.52 20.70
CA LYS A 25 -17.09 1.89 21.58
C LYS A 25 -17.16 2.58 22.94
N GLN A 26 -16.01 2.77 23.58
CA GLN A 26 -15.94 3.30 24.94
C GLN A 26 -16.18 4.81 25.03
N SER A 27 -16.00 5.55 23.94
CA SER A 27 -16.38 6.96 23.85
C SER A 27 -17.89 7.21 23.77
N GLY A 28 -18.70 6.14 23.60
CA GLY A 28 -20.13 6.26 23.40
C GLY A 28 -20.55 6.70 21.98
N ALA A 29 -19.63 6.62 21.02
CA ALA A 29 -19.93 6.95 19.62
C ALA A 29 -20.97 6.01 18.97
N PHE A 30 -21.17 4.82 19.54
CA PHE A 30 -22.18 3.85 19.12
C PHE A 30 -23.39 3.85 20.05
N ARG A 31 -24.57 3.61 19.49
CA ARG A 31 -25.78 3.38 20.29
C ARG A 31 -25.68 2.03 21.00
N ALA A 32 -26.18 1.92 22.23
CA ALA A 32 -26.05 0.75 23.10
C ALA A 32 -26.50 -0.60 22.49
N ASN A 33 -27.31 -0.60 21.40
CA ASN A 33 -27.81 -1.79 20.71
C ASN A 33 -27.33 -1.88 19.26
N GLN A 34 -26.34 -1.11 18.83
CA GLN A 34 -25.82 -1.16 17.49
C GLN A 34 -24.77 -2.29 17.42
N ALA A 35 -25.08 -3.35 16.68
CA ALA A 35 -24.07 -4.35 16.32
C ALA A 35 -23.01 -3.65 15.47
N VAL A 36 -21.77 -3.59 15.99
CA VAL A 36 -20.62 -3.06 15.27
C VAL A 36 -19.89 -4.25 14.70
N ASP A 37 -19.76 -4.29 13.37
CA ASP A 37 -18.93 -5.27 12.71
C ASP A 37 -17.48 -5.13 13.23
N GLU A 38 -16.81 -6.22 13.46
CA GLU A 38 -15.37 -6.20 13.72
C GLU A 38 -14.67 -5.50 12.56
N ARG A 39 -13.72 -4.60 12.85
CA ARG A 39 -13.03 -3.72 11.88
C ARG A 39 -13.96 -2.69 11.22
N ALA A 40 -14.74 -1.99 12.03
CA ALA A 40 -15.68 -0.96 11.56
C ALA A 40 -15.01 0.17 10.75
N MET A 41 -13.72 0.42 10.98
CA MET A 41 -12.92 1.40 10.21
C MET A 41 -12.51 0.86 8.83
N ASP A 42 -12.35 -0.46 8.65
CA ASP A 42 -11.96 -1.06 7.37
C ASP A 42 -13.19 -1.20 6.46
N SER A 43 -13.61 -0.11 5.83
CA SER A 43 -14.82 -0.08 4.97
C SER A 43 -14.61 -0.66 3.57
N ASN A 44 -13.35 -0.87 3.15
CA ASN A 44 -13.01 -1.44 1.85
C ASN A 44 -12.81 -2.97 1.98
N ASP A 45 -13.41 -3.74 1.08
CA ASP A 45 -13.28 -5.20 1.06
C ASP A 45 -11.82 -5.65 0.95
N LEU A 46 -10.99 -4.92 0.19
CA LEU A 46 -9.54 -5.21 0.08
C LEU A 46 -8.78 -4.98 1.39
N GLU A 47 -9.13 -3.97 2.17
CA GLU A 47 -8.55 -3.74 3.49
C GLU A 47 -8.86 -4.90 4.43
N ARG A 48 -10.12 -5.38 4.42
CA ARG A 48 -10.57 -6.53 5.23
C ARG A 48 -9.90 -7.83 4.82
N GLU A 49 -9.81 -8.09 3.51
CA GLU A 49 -9.19 -9.31 2.98
C GLU A 49 -7.68 -9.36 3.23
N ARG A 50 -7.00 -8.22 3.12
CA ARG A 50 -5.54 -8.13 3.28
C ARG A 50 -5.10 -7.84 4.71
N GLY A 51 -6.02 -7.44 5.58
CA GLY A 51 -5.74 -7.08 6.97
C GLY A 51 -4.91 -5.79 7.13
N ILE A 52 -4.84 -4.92 6.10
CA ILE A 52 -4.05 -3.68 6.10
C ILE A 52 -4.93 -2.47 5.86
N THR A 53 -4.60 -1.34 6.48
CA THR A 53 -5.20 -0.05 6.15
C THR A 53 -4.57 0.48 4.87
N ILE A 54 -5.38 0.75 3.85
CA ILE A 54 -4.95 1.28 2.55
C ILE A 54 -5.23 2.79 2.48
N PHE A 55 -6.43 3.21 2.92
CA PHE A 55 -6.86 4.60 2.92
C PHE A 55 -6.95 5.15 4.33
N ALA A 56 -6.45 6.36 4.49
CA ALA A 56 -6.61 7.08 5.73
C ALA A 56 -8.05 7.50 5.96
N LYS A 57 -8.52 7.32 7.18
CA LYS A 57 -9.89 7.67 7.57
C LYS A 57 -9.88 8.51 8.84
N PRO A 58 -10.34 9.75 8.76
CA PRO A 58 -10.58 10.54 9.96
C PRO A 58 -11.86 10.05 10.66
N THR A 59 -11.78 9.98 11.97
CA THR A 59 -12.91 9.77 12.86
C THR A 59 -12.82 10.73 14.03
N SER A 60 -13.86 10.84 14.84
CA SER A 60 -13.87 11.75 15.98
C SER A 60 -14.63 11.13 17.13
N VAL A 61 -14.06 11.22 18.31
CA VAL A 61 -14.67 10.78 19.57
C VAL A 61 -14.84 11.94 20.53
N GLU A 62 -15.84 11.88 21.39
CA GLU A 62 -16.04 12.83 22.48
C GLU A 62 -15.75 12.14 23.82
N TRP A 63 -14.85 12.71 24.59
CA TRP A 63 -14.52 12.22 25.91
C TRP A 63 -14.48 13.36 26.94
N LYS A 64 -15.37 13.30 27.94
CA LYS A 64 -15.52 14.31 29.01
C LYS A 64 -15.57 15.75 28.50
N GLY A 65 -16.37 15.99 27.43
CA GLY A 65 -16.55 17.30 26.83
C GLY A 65 -15.39 17.79 25.95
N LYS A 66 -14.39 16.97 25.71
CA LYS A 66 -13.28 17.20 24.78
C LYS A 66 -13.47 16.37 23.53
N ARG A 67 -13.11 16.94 22.37
CA ARG A 67 -13.15 16.24 21.09
C ARG A 67 -11.76 15.78 20.71
N ILE A 68 -11.64 14.51 20.35
CA ILE A 68 -10.42 13.93 19.85
C ILE A 68 -10.68 13.44 18.43
N ASN A 69 -10.08 14.11 17.45
CA ASN A 69 -10.03 13.64 16.08
C ASN A 69 -8.91 12.62 15.96
N ILE A 70 -9.24 11.44 15.47
CA ILE A 70 -8.31 10.33 15.25
C ILE A 70 -8.22 10.11 13.76
N VAL A 71 -7.01 10.21 13.22
CA VAL A 71 -6.77 9.90 11.80
C VAL A 71 -6.04 8.56 11.75
N ASP A 72 -6.72 7.58 11.17
CA ASP A 72 -6.12 6.27 10.91
C ASP A 72 -5.14 6.37 9.75
N THR A 73 -3.90 5.90 9.93
CA THR A 73 -2.83 5.99 8.93
C THR A 73 -2.54 4.64 8.31
N PRO A 74 -2.31 4.57 6.96
CA PRO A 74 -1.73 3.38 6.36
C PRO A 74 -0.39 3.02 7.00
N GLY A 75 -0.17 1.73 7.26
CA GLY A 75 1.10 1.25 7.84
C GLY A 75 2.19 0.99 6.81
N HIS A 76 1.85 0.80 5.54
CA HIS A 76 2.78 0.37 4.50
C HIS A 76 3.45 1.56 3.78
N ALA A 77 4.76 1.46 3.54
CA ALA A 77 5.57 2.52 2.90
C ALA A 77 5.09 2.91 1.49
N ASP A 78 4.46 1.99 0.75
CA ASP A 78 3.90 2.26 -0.58
C ASP A 78 2.82 3.37 -0.54
N PHE A 79 2.17 3.56 0.61
CA PHE A 79 1.18 4.62 0.86
C PHE A 79 1.76 5.85 1.57
N GLY A 80 3.09 5.98 1.62
CA GLY A 80 3.81 7.03 2.35
C GLY A 80 3.37 8.45 1.98
N GLY A 81 2.95 8.70 0.73
CA GLY A 81 2.42 10.01 0.32
C GLY A 81 1.11 10.41 1.00
N GLU A 82 0.27 9.45 1.37
CA GLU A 82 -0.92 9.72 2.18
C GLU A 82 -0.55 9.97 3.63
N VAL A 83 0.37 9.17 4.16
CA VAL A 83 0.86 9.30 5.53
C VAL A 83 1.45 10.68 5.80
N GLU A 84 2.33 11.17 4.93
CA GLU A 84 2.96 12.50 5.09
C GLU A 84 1.92 13.62 5.16
N ARG A 85 0.90 13.56 4.31
CA ARG A 85 -0.17 14.55 4.28
C ARG A 85 -1.05 14.50 5.52
N ILE A 86 -1.34 13.29 6.01
CA ILE A 86 -2.18 13.10 7.19
C ILE A 86 -1.47 13.61 8.43
N LEU A 87 -0.18 13.32 8.56
CA LEU A 87 0.62 13.80 9.69
C LEU A 87 0.67 15.34 9.77
N SER A 88 0.52 16.05 8.63
CA SER A 88 0.41 17.51 8.64
C SER A 88 -0.90 18.04 9.25
N MET A 89 -1.95 17.20 9.38
CA MET A 89 -3.23 17.62 9.96
C MET A 89 -3.33 17.39 11.46
N VAL A 90 -2.38 16.70 12.08
CA VAL A 90 -2.46 16.31 13.49
C VAL A 90 -1.44 17.04 14.35
N ASP A 91 -1.62 16.99 15.66
CA ASP A 91 -0.80 17.69 16.65
C ASP A 91 -0.03 16.72 17.57
N GLY A 92 -0.33 15.43 17.49
CA GLY A 92 0.35 14.34 18.18
C GLY A 92 0.14 12.99 17.51
N VAL A 93 0.95 12.01 17.88
CA VAL A 93 0.88 10.66 17.33
C VAL A 93 0.84 9.62 18.45
N VAL A 94 0.05 8.58 18.23
CA VAL A 94 0.03 7.38 19.07
C VAL A 94 0.72 6.28 18.29
N LEU A 95 1.91 5.87 18.73
CA LEU A 95 2.64 4.74 18.19
C LEU A 95 2.22 3.47 18.93
N LEU A 96 1.52 2.59 18.24
CA LEU A 96 1.07 1.30 18.76
C LEU A 96 2.08 0.21 18.39
N VAL A 97 2.62 -0.46 19.41
CA VAL A 97 3.66 -1.48 19.27
C VAL A 97 3.19 -2.79 19.91
N ASP A 98 3.33 -3.90 19.21
CA ASP A 98 3.13 -5.24 19.80
C ASP A 98 4.26 -5.52 20.81
N ALA A 99 3.92 -5.81 22.05
CA ALA A 99 4.89 -6.02 23.11
C ALA A 99 5.78 -7.27 22.93
N ALA A 100 5.38 -8.21 22.06
CA ALA A 100 6.18 -9.38 21.72
C ALA A 100 7.16 -9.09 20.56
N GLU A 101 6.75 -8.24 19.60
CA GLU A 101 7.51 -8.00 18.37
C GLU A 101 8.42 -6.76 18.45
N GLY A 102 8.04 -5.76 19.26
CA GLY A 102 8.73 -4.46 19.29
C GLY A 102 8.39 -3.57 18.09
N PRO A 103 9.09 -2.44 17.92
CA PRO A 103 8.88 -1.52 16.80
C PRO A 103 9.42 -2.12 15.52
N MET A 104 8.53 -2.36 14.56
CA MET A 104 8.85 -2.98 13.28
C MET A 104 9.30 -1.94 12.22
N PRO A 105 10.07 -2.34 11.19
CA PRO A 105 10.66 -1.40 10.22
C PRO A 105 9.66 -0.49 9.47
N GLN A 106 8.42 -0.94 9.23
CA GLN A 106 7.41 -0.10 8.58
C GLN A 106 7.03 1.11 9.43
N THR A 107 7.01 0.95 10.76
CA THR A 107 6.75 2.08 11.68
C THR A 107 7.88 3.10 11.66
N LYS A 108 9.12 2.69 11.36
CA LYS A 108 10.29 3.57 11.26
C LYS A 108 10.05 4.74 10.30
N PHE A 109 9.53 4.46 9.09
CA PHE A 109 9.25 5.51 8.09
C PHE A 109 8.22 6.52 8.60
N VAL A 110 7.07 6.04 9.07
CA VAL A 110 5.98 6.92 9.55
C VAL A 110 6.40 7.71 10.76
N THR A 111 7.11 7.06 11.70
CA THR A 111 7.65 7.69 12.91
C THR A 111 8.68 8.77 12.56
N SER A 112 9.61 8.50 11.63
CA SER A 112 10.58 9.50 11.17
C SER A 112 9.91 10.76 10.64
N LYS A 113 8.85 10.60 9.81
CA LYS A 113 8.08 11.75 9.29
C LYS A 113 7.33 12.49 10.40
N ALA A 114 6.76 11.78 11.37
CA ALA A 114 6.07 12.38 12.52
C ALA A 114 7.03 13.21 13.40
N LEU A 115 8.21 12.67 13.72
CA LEU A 115 9.23 13.35 14.51
C LEU A 115 9.77 14.57 13.77
N ALA A 116 10.04 14.47 12.47
CA ALA A 116 10.50 15.60 11.64
C ALA A 116 9.48 16.76 11.57
N LEU A 117 8.18 16.49 11.73
CA LEU A 117 7.12 17.50 11.85
C LEU A 117 6.98 18.08 13.26
N GLY A 118 7.80 17.65 14.22
CA GLY A 118 7.75 18.10 15.62
C GLY A 118 6.50 17.58 16.37
N LEU A 119 5.91 16.47 15.92
CA LEU A 119 4.75 15.88 16.60
C LEU A 119 5.19 15.21 17.90
N ARG A 120 4.34 15.28 18.93
CA ARG A 120 4.58 14.64 20.21
C ARG A 120 4.11 13.19 20.18
N PRO A 121 5.01 12.21 20.39
CA PRO A 121 4.65 10.79 20.40
C PRO A 121 4.09 10.36 21.76
N ILE A 122 3.15 9.40 21.71
CA ILE A 122 2.72 8.56 22.83
C ILE A 122 2.96 7.12 22.39
N VAL A 123 3.66 6.32 23.19
CA VAL A 123 3.88 4.89 22.90
C VAL A 123 2.85 4.06 23.62
N VAL A 124 2.16 3.17 22.91
CA VAL A 124 1.22 2.20 23.49
C VAL A 124 1.73 0.80 23.19
N LEU A 125 2.21 0.12 24.24
CA LEU A 125 2.65 -1.28 24.18
C LEU A 125 1.42 -2.17 24.25
N ASN A 126 1.00 -2.69 23.10
CA ASN A 126 -0.22 -3.48 22.96
C ASN A 126 0.06 -4.97 23.07
N LYS A 127 -1.00 -5.73 23.31
CA LYS A 127 -0.98 -7.19 23.43
C LYS A 127 -0.10 -7.69 24.58
N VAL A 128 0.02 -6.91 25.65
CA VAL A 128 0.78 -7.31 26.86
C VAL A 128 0.17 -8.52 27.60
N ASP A 129 -1.01 -8.97 27.17
CA ASP A 129 -1.69 -10.18 27.62
C ASP A 129 -1.18 -11.47 26.93
N LYS A 130 -0.32 -11.35 25.90
CA LYS A 130 0.31 -12.52 25.27
C LYS A 130 1.37 -13.16 26.18
N PRO A 131 1.55 -14.50 26.10
CA PRO A 131 2.56 -15.21 26.91
C PRO A 131 4.01 -14.84 26.57
N ASP A 132 4.25 -14.39 25.33
CA ASP A 132 5.54 -14.03 24.76
C ASP A 132 5.78 -12.50 24.76
N ALA A 133 4.94 -11.74 25.46
CA ALA A 133 5.11 -10.30 25.57
C ALA A 133 6.31 -9.93 26.44
N GLU A 134 7.16 -9.04 25.90
CA GLU A 134 8.33 -8.46 26.59
C GLU A 134 8.25 -6.92 26.55
N PRO A 135 7.35 -6.32 27.37
CA PRO A 135 7.05 -4.88 27.27
C PRO A 135 8.26 -3.98 27.51
N ASP A 136 9.13 -4.32 28.47
CA ASP A 136 10.31 -3.51 28.79
C ASP A 136 11.30 -3.49 27.61
N ARG A 137 11.54 -4.64 26.97
CA ARG A 137 12.37 -4.72 25.76
C ARG A 137 11.76 -3.89 24.64
N ALA A 138 10.46 -4.01 24.40
CA ALA A 138 9.79 -3.26 23.34
C ALA A 138 9.83 -1.74 23.58
N LEU A 139 9.79 -1.30 24.85
CA LEU A 139 9.93 0.11 25.23
C LEU A 139 11.34 0.63 24.96
N ASP A 140 12.37 -0.12 25.37
CA ASP A 140 13.77 0.23 25.11
C ASP A 140 14.05 0.32 23.59
N GLU A 141 13.53 -0.62 22.81
CA GLU A 141 13.65 -0.58 21.33
C GLU A 141 12.91 0.63 20.72
N CYS A 142 11.80 1.10 21.29
CA CYS A 142 11.14 2.33 20.87
C CYS A 142 12.01 3.56 21.16
N PHE A 143 12.64 3.62 22.32
CA PHE A 143 13.56 4.69 22.68
C PHE A 143 14.75 4.74 21.72
N ASP A 144 15.39 3.59 21.47
CA ASP A 144 16.50 3.46 20.52
C ASP A 144 16.08 3.87 19.10
N LEU A 145 14.88 3.49 18.69
CA LEU A 145 14.32 3.90 17.40
C LEU A 145 14.20 5.42 17.31
N PHE A 146 13.60 6.09 18.29
CA PHE A 146 13.42 7.54 18.29
C PHE A 146 14.75 8.27 18.29
N ALA A 147 15.69 7.82 19.12
CA ALA A 147 17.06 8.38 19.16
C ALA A 147 17.76 8.24 17.80
N SER A 148 17.64 7.07 17.15
CA SER A 148 18.22 6.82 15.82
C SER A 148 17.60 7.68 14.70
N LEU A 149 16.35 8.10 14.87
CA LEU A 149 15.62 8.96 13.94
C LEU A 149 15.84 10.46 14.19
N GLY A 150 16.68 10.83 15.17
CA GLY A 150 17.01 12.21 15.50
C GLY A 150 15.91 12.95 16.26
N ALA A 151 15.14 12.23 17.10
CA ALA A 151 14.18 12.84 18.00
C ALA A 151 14.86 13.85 18.94
N ASP A 152 14.19 14.97 19.23
CA ASP A 152 14.62 15.92 20.23
C ASP A 152 14.33 15.44 21.67
N ASP A 153 14.83 16.17 22.67
CA ASP A 153 14.68 15.79 24.09
C ASP A 153 13.20 15.69 24.51
N ASP A 154 12.32 16.58 24.00
CA ASP A 154 10.88 16.54 24.30
C ASP A 154 10.20 15.32 23.68
N GLN A 155 10.71 14.84 22.54
CA GLN A 155 10.21 13.66 21.86
C GLN A 155 10.76 12.36 22.46
N LEU A 156 11.97 12.38 23.03
CA LEU A 156 12.55 11.25 23.74
C LEU A 156 11.94 11.05 25.13
N ASP A 157 11.40 12.10 25.75
CA ASP A 157 10.62 12.03 27.00
C ASP A 157 9.15 11.68 26.73
N PHE A 158 8.93 10.68 25.91
CA PHE A 158 7.59 10.27 25.52
C PHE A 158 6.88 9.46 26.62
N PRO A 159 5.61 9.75 26.92
CA PRO A 159 4.81 8.92 27.80
C PRO A 159 4.45 7.60 27.11
N HIS A 160 4.36 6.54 27.93
CA HIS A 160 3.95 5.23 27.44
C HIS A 160 2.81 4.63 28.25
N MET A 161 2.14 3.63 27.69
CA MET A 161 1.09 2.85 28.32
C MET A 161 1.16 1.38 27.89
N TYR A 162 0.70 0.52 28.80
CA TYR A 162 0.47 -0.89 28.53
C TYR A 162 -0.99 -1.12 28.15
N ALA A 163 -1.25 -1.89 27.11
CA ALA A 163 -2.61 -2.09 26.61
C ALA A 163 -2.88 -3.53 26.15
N SER A 164 -4.15 -3.89 26.20
CA SER A 164 -4.72 -4.99 25.43
C SER A 164 -5.92 -4.46 24.65
N GLY A 165 -5.69 -4.11 23.38
CA GLY A 165 -6.75 -3.60 22.52
C GLY A 165 -7.91 -4.60 22.38
N ARG A 166 -7.61 -5.91 22.35
CA ARG A 166 -8.61 -6.97 22.29
C ARG A 166 -9.52 -7.01 23.54
N ASN A 167 -8.94 -6.77 24.71
CA ASN A 167 -9.65 -6.80 25.99
C ASN A 167 -10.16 -5.40 26.39
N GLY A 168 -9.88 -4.35 25.59
CA GLY A 168 -10.43 -3.02 25.73
C GLY A 168 -9.91 -2.23 26.93
N TRP A 169 -8.65 -2.39 27.32
CA TRP A 169 -8.05 -1.65 28.43
C TRP A 169 -6.66 -1.10 28.12
N ALA A 170 -6.30 -0.01 28.80
CA ALA A 170 -4.95 0.55 28.83
C ALA A 170 -4.64 1.09 30.24
N ASP A 171 -3.38 0.92 30.70
CA ASP A 171 -2.94 1.37 32.01
C ASP A 171 -1.51 1.91 31.97
N HIS A 172 -1.14 2.76 32.93
CA HIS A 172 0.22 3.29 33.08
C HIS A 172 1.19 2.23 33.64
N GLU A 173 0.68 1.27 34.41
CA GLU A 173 1.45 0.20 35.01
C GLU A 173 1.03 -1.16 34.46
N LEU A 174 1.99 -2.06 34.28
CA LEU A 174 1.73 -3.40 33.74
C LEU A 174 0.77 -4.19 34.64
N ASP A 175 0.87 -4.00 35.98
CA ASP A 175 0.02 -4.63 36.99
C ASP A 175 -1.17 -3.76 37.41
N GLY A 176 -1.48 -2.72 36.62
CA GLY A 176 -2.58 -1.80 36.90
C GLY A 176 -3.97 -2.45 36.87
N PRO A 177 -5.03 -1.70 37.20
CA PRO A 177 -6.39 -2.24 37.38
C PRO A 177 -7.06 -2.75 36.08
N ARG A 178 -6.51 -2.52 34.90
CA ARG A 178 -6.94 -3.06 33.58
C ARG A 178 -8.46 -2.91 33.32
N LYS A 179 -9.02 -1.72 33.58
CA LYS A 179 -10.48 -1.51 33.54
C LYS A 179 -11.02 -1.21 32.16
N ASP A 180 -10.52 -0.13 31.56
CA ASP A 180 -11.00 0.44 30.30
C ASP A 180 -9.92 1.31 29.64
N LEU A 181 -10.25 2.04 28.57
CA LEU A 181 -9.34 2.95 27.87
C LEU A 181 -9.33 4.39 28.42
N SER A 182 -9.96 4.67 29.56
CA SER A 182 -10.03 6.02 30.15
C SER A 182 -8.67 6.61 30.46
N ALA A 183 -7.69 5.78 30.85
CA ALA A 183 -6.31 6.21 31.08
C ALA A 183 -5.66 6.70 29.78
N LEU A 184 -5.86 6.01 28.67
CA LEU A 184 -5.35 6.40 27.36
C LEU A 184 -6.01 7.70 26.86
N PHE A 185 -7.33 7.83 26.96
CA PHE A 185 -8.01 9.09 26.65
C PHE A 185 -7.46 10.26 27.45
N LYS A 186 -7.24 10.05 28.76
CA LYS A 186 -6.67 11.08 29.62
C LYS A 186 -5.26 11.45 29.18
N LEU A 187 -4.41 10.48 28.90
CA LEU A 187 -3.04 10.71 28.44
C LEU A 187 -3.02 11.50 27.12
N ILE A 188 -3.85 11.12 26.14
CA ILE A 188 -3.96 11.86 24.87
C ILE A 188 -4.33 13.34 25.11
N VAL A 189 -5.33 13.56 25.96
CA VAL A 189 -5.79 14.93 26.25
C VAL A 189 -4.76 15.77 26.98
N ASP A 190 -4.00 15.18 27.90
CA ASP A 190 -3.03 15.89 28.75
C ASP A 190 -1.70 16.12 28.01
N HIS A 191 -1.24 15.17 27.20
CA HIS A 191 0.04 15.22 26.51
C HIS A 191 -0.02 15.91 25.14
N VAL A 192 -1.01 15.61 24.32
CA VAL A 192 -1.13 16.22 23.00
C VAL A 192 -1.60 17.66 23.14
N PRO A 193 -0.89 18.64 22.56
CA PRO A 193 -1.29 20.04 22.66
C PRO A 193 -2.60 20.30 21.90
N ALA A 194 -3.36 21.30 22.33
CA ALA A 194 -4.45 21.82 21.51
C ALA A 194 -3.89 22.43 20.21
N PRO A 195 -4.62 22.32 19.08
CA PRO A 195 -4.16 22.88 17.81
C PRO A 195 -3.78 24.36 17.94
N LYS A 196 -2.56 24.71 17.53
CA LYS A 196 -2.07 26.11 17.56
C LYS A 196 -2.97 27.03 16.72
N GLN A 197 -3.63 26.48 15.73
CA GLN A 197 -4.56 27.12 14.80
C GLN A 197 -5.75 27.76 15.51
N VAL A 198 -6.20 27.21 16.63
CA VAL A 198 -7.34 27.77 17.41
C VAL A 198 -7.13 29.25 17.78
N LYS A 199 -5.88 29.71 17.92
CA LYS A 199 -5.56 31.12 18.18
C LYS A 199 -5.72 32.03 16.96
N ARG A 200 -5.89 31.47 15.76
CA ARG A 200 -5.94 32.17 14.47
C ARG A 200 -7.38 32.25 13.90
N GLN A 201 -8.40 32.13 14.75
CA GLN A 201 -9.81 32.13 14.33
C GLN A 201 -10.32 33.44 13.72
N ASP A 202 -9.66 34.55 14.06
CA ASP A 202 -10.05 35.90 13.60
C ASP A 202 -9.26 36.34 12.34
N GLU A 203 -8.37 35.46 11.82
CA GLU A 203 -7.68 35.70 10.56
C GLU A 203 -8.55 35.27 9.36
N ASP A 204 -8.09 35.56 8.15
CA ASP A 204 -8.70 35.07 6.92
C ASP A 204 -8.66 33.53 6.85
N PHE A 205 -9.74 32.95 6.33
CA PHE A 205 -9.86 31.52 6.19
C PHE A 205 -8.78 30.96 5.26
N ARG A 206 -8.09 29.91 5.73
CA ARG A 206 -7.13 29.08 4.96
C ARG A 206 -7.25 27.62 5.39
N MET A 207 -7.25 26.72 4.42
CA MET A 207 -7.23 25.28 4.61
C MET A 207 -6.32 24.64 3.58
N LEU A 208 -5.42 23.75 4.00
CA LEU A 208 -4.64 22.92 3.10
C LEU A 208 -5.44 21.66 2.76
N ALA A 209 -5.68 21.41 1.48
CA ALA A 209 -6.33 20.21 1.01
C ALA A 209 -5.38 19.01 1.10
N THR A 210 -5.71 18.00 1.90
CA THR A 210 -4.86 16.82 2.17
C THR A 210 -5.34 15.55 1.49
N THR A 211 -6.65 15.32 1.43
CA THR A 211 -7.22 14.16 0.74
C THR A 211 -8.36 14.57 -0.16
N LEU A 212 -8.51 13.88 -1.30
CA LEU A 212 -9.62 14.04 -2.22
C LEU A 212 -10.49 12.80 -2.17
N GLY A 213 -11.77 12.99 -1.82
CA GLY A 213 -12.81 12.00 -1.90
C GLY A 213 -13.83 12.33 -2.98
N ALA A 214 -14.76 11.43 -3.19
CA ALA A 214 -15.92 11.64 -4.05
C ALA A 214 -17.18 11.13 -3.36
N ASP A 215 -18.22 11.96 -3.35
CA ASP A 215 -19.56 11.59 -2.89
C ASP A 215 -20.50 11.50 -4.10
N PRO A 216 -21.38 10.48 -4.20
CA PRO A 216 -22.29 10.32 -5.33
C PRO A 216 -23.24 11.49 -5.56
N PHE A 217 -23.56 12.27 -4.51
CA PHE A 217 -24.53 13.34 -4.53
C PHE A 217 -23.92 14.74 -4.63
N VAL A 218 -22.78 14.96 -3.97
CA VAL A 218 -22.14 16.29 -3.91
C VAL A 218 -20.86 16.40 -4.74
N GLY A 219 -20.41 15.30 -5.34
CA GLY A 219 -19.22 15.26 -6.18
C GLY A 219 -17.92 15.24 -5.38
N ARG A 220 -16.97 16.10 -5.74
CA ARG A 220 -15.63 16.16 -5.13
C ARG A 220 -15.70 16.66 -3.68
N LEU A 221 -14.98 15.99 -2.80
CA LEU A 221 -14.80 16.34 -1.39
C LEU A 221 -13.32 16.52 -1.09
N LEU A 222 -12.90 17.72 -0.73
CA LEU A 222 -11.54 17.98 -0.25
C LEU A 222 -11.53 18.03 1.28
N THR A 223 -10.78 17.12 1.88
CA THR A 223 -10.60 17.07 3.34
C THR A 223 -9.26 17.70 3.70
N GLY A 224 -9.25 18.47 4.79
CA GLY A 224 -8.06 19.11 5.32
C GLY A 224 -8.30 19.73 6.69
N ARG A 225 -7.22 20.23 7.30
CA ARG A 225 -7.30 21.01 8.53
C ARG A 225 -7.46 22.48 8.19
N VAL A 226 -8.35 23.16 8.89
CA VAL A 226 -8.50 24.62 8.84
C VAL A 226 -7.31 25.25 9.58
N GLU A 227 -6.43 25.94 8.86
CA GLU A 227 -5.21 26.53 9.39
C GLU A 227 -5.44 27.92 10.00
N SER A 228 -6.44 28.67 9.51
CA SER A 228 -6.86 29.95 10.07
C SER A 228 -8.29 30.30 9.70
N GLY A 229 -8.89 31.19 10.46
CA GLY A 229 -10.21 31.77 10.17
C GLY A 229 -11.37 30.84 10.45
N LYS A 230 -12.51 31.20 9.87
CA LYS A 230 -13.78 30.49 9.93
C LYS A 230 -14.39 30.40 8.54
N LEU A 231 -15.10 29.31 8.27
CA LEU A 231 -15.78 29.07 7.01
C LEU A 231 -17.22 28.67 7.25
N ARG A 232 -18.17 29.30 6.54
CA ARG A 232 -19.58 28.94 6.57
C ARG A 232 -20.03 28.35 5.23
N VAL A 233 -21.01 27.48 5.31
CA VAL A 233 -21.71 27.01 4.11
C VAL A 233 -22.25 28.20 3.34
N GLY A 234 -22.09 28.18 2.02
CA GLY A 234 -22.49 29.28 1.13
C GLY A 234 -21.45 30.37 0.94
N ALA A 235 -20.34 30.38 1.69
CA ALA A 235 -19.25 31.32 1.48
C ALA A 235 -18.56 31.10 0.12
N THR A 236 -18.06 32.19 -0.47
CA THR A 236 -17.26 32.13 -1.69
C THR A 236 -15.77 32.11 -1.31
N VAL A 237 -15.05 31.12 -1.81
CA VAL A 237 -13.61 30.91 -1.58
C VAL A 237 -12.88 30.71 -2.89
N GLN A 238 -11.57 30.72 -2.85
CA GLN A 238 -10.71 30.38 -3.99
C GLN A 238 -9.75 29.25 -3.65
N ALA A 239 -9.29 28.58 -4.68
CA ALA A 239 -8.23 27.60 -4.61
C ALA A 239 -6.95 28.15 -5.24
N LEU A 240 -5.84 28.05 -4.51
CA LEU A 240 -4.50 28.40 -4.96
C LEU A 240 -3.65 27.15 -5.09
N SER A 241 -2.88 27.06 -6.19
CA SER A 241 -1.87 26.03 -6.34
C SER A 241 -0.70 26.25 -5.38
N ARG A 242 0.20 25.26 -5.27
CA ARG A 242 1.43 25.34 -4.45
C ARG A 242 2.32 26.53 -4.79
N ILE A 243 2.26 27.03 -6.03
CA ILE A 243 3.04 28.18 -6.51
C ILE A 243 2.23 29.48 -6.50
N GLY A 244 1.08 29.52 -5.82
CA GLY A 244 0.23 30.69 -5.68
C GLY A 244 -0.64 31.03 -6.89
N GLN A 245 -0.71 30.17 -7.92
CA GLN A 245 -1.60 30.40 -9.04
C GLN A 245 -3.05 30.11 -8.67
N LYS A 246 -3.96 31.01 -9.00
CA LYS A 246 -5.40 30.82 -8.81
C LYS A 246 -5.92 29.74 -9.76
N ILE A 247 -6.47 28.66 -9.19
CA ILE A 247 -7.03 27.52 -9.92
C ILE A 247 -8.49 27.78 -10.26
N GLU A 248 -9.30 28.09 -9.26
CA GLU A 248 -10.72 28.36 -9.39
C GLU A 248 -11.24 29.19 -8.23
N GLN A 249 -12.41 29.78 -8.42
CA GLN A 249 -13.21 30.40 -7.36
C GLN A 249 -14.54 29.65 -7.32
N PHE A 250 -15.01 29.25 -6.12
CA PHE A 250 -16.21 28.46 -5.99
C PHE A 250 -16.98 28.82 -4.71
N ARG A 251 -18.25 28.43 -4.68
CA ARG A 251 -19.08 28.55 -3.49
C ARG A 251 -19.09 27.24 -2.74
N VAL A 252 -18.81 27.26 -1.46
CA VAL A 252 -18.86 26.09 -0.58
C VAL A 252 -20.32 25.63 -0.46
N THR A 253 -20.62 24.47 -1.00
CA THR A 253 -21.98 23.92 -1.00
C THR A 253 -22.26 23.10 0.25
N ARG A 254 -21.24 22.48 0.83
CA ARG A 254 -21.35 21.64 2.03
C ARG A 254 -20.04 21.64 2.80
N ILE A 255 -20.15 21.60 4.13
CA ILE A 255 -19.03 21.35 5.05
C ILE A 255 -19.40 20.12 5.87
N GLN A 256 -18.52 19.13 5.89
CA GLN A 256 -18.72 17.91 6.66
C GLN A 256 -17.64 17.76 7.72
N ALA A 257 -18.03 17.39 8.93
CA ALA A 257 -17.13 17.02 10.01
C ALA A 257 -17.40 15.57 10.43
N PHE A 258 -16.36 14.87 10.85
CA PHE A 258 -16.48 13.49 11.32
C PHE A 258 -17.05 13.45 12.75
N ARG A 259 -17.98 12.53 13.00
CA ARG A 259 -18.59 12.24 14.29
C ARG A 259 -18.74 10.72 14.41
N GLY A 260 -17.87 10.09 15.22
CA GLY A 260 -17.72 8.65 15.14
C GLY A 260 -17.29 8.24 13.74
N LEU A 261 -17.86 7.19 13.21
CA LEU A 261 -17.59 6.67 11.85
C LEU A 261 -18.34 7.39 10.73
N SER A 262 -19.26 8.31 11.06
CA SER A 262 -20.06 9.02 10.06
C SER A 262 -19.63 10.47 9.90
N SER A 263 -19.67 10.97 8.66
CA SER A 263 -19.58 12.39 8.41
C SER A 263 -20.96 13.04 8.63
N GLN A 264 -20.94 14.22 9.25
CA GLN A 264 -22.14 15.02 9.48
C GLN A 264 -21.95 16.40 8.87
N ASP A 265 -23.02 16.91 8.27
CA ASP A 265 -23.04 18.27 7.76
C ASP A 265 -23.01 19.28 8.92
N ILE A 266 -22.15 20.28 8.81
CA ILE A 266 -22.04 21.38 9.76
C ILE A 266 -22.17 22.73 9.03
N GLU A 267 -22.70 23.74 9.71
CA GLU A 267 -22.90 25.07 9.15
C GLU A 267 -21.60 25.92 9.11
N GLU A 268 -20.70 25.69 10.06
CA GLU A 268 -19.47 26.47 10.21
C GLU A 268 -18.30 25.56 10.65
N ALA A 269 -17.13 25.76 10.03
CA ALA A 269 -15.85 25.21 10.45
C ALA A 269 -14.94 26.35 10.95
N GLN A 270 -14.08 26.06 11.91
CA GLN A 270 -13.14 27.01 12.49
C GLN A 270 -11.71 26.46 12.54
N ALA A 271 -10.75 27.36 12.71
CA ALA A 271 -9.33 27.02 12.80
C ALA A 271 -9.06 25.89 13.80
N GLY A 272 -8.34 24.85 13.35
CA GLY A 272 -8.04 23.62 14.07
C GLY A 272 -8.98 22.45 13.71
N ASP A 273 -10.15 22.67 13.13
CA ASP A 273 -11.06 21.60 12.71
C ASP A 273 -10.51 20.85 11.48
N ILE A 274 -10.73 19.52 11.45
CA ILE A 274 -10.53 18.69 10.26
C ILE A 274 -11.89 18.49 9.61
N VAL A 275 -12.05 18.99 8.38
CA VAL A 275 -13.34 19.02 7.67
C VAL A 275 -13.18 18.65 6.21
N SER A 276 -14.29 18.19 5.60
CA SER A 276 -14.40 17.97 4.17
C SER A 276 -15.29 19.05 3.55
N LEU A 277 -14.82 19.68 2.47
CA LEU A 277 -15.52 20.72 1.73
C LEU A 277 -15.99 20.21 0.38
N ALA A 278 -17.19 20.64 -0.03
CA ALA A 278 -17.73 20.41 -1.38
C ALA A 278 -18.03 21.74 -2.08
N GLY A 279 -18.07 21.69 -3.42
CA GLY A 279 -18.40 22.84 -4.28
C GLY A 279 -17.35 23.16 -5.33
N MET A 280 -16.14 22.57 -5.23
CA MET A 280 -15.06 22.74 -6.19
C MET A 280 -15.19 21.76 -7.38
N SER A 281 -14.58 22.15 -8.50
CA SER A 281 -14.53 21.33 -9.71
C SER A 281 -13.11 20.95 -10.14
N LYS A 282 -12.11 21.79 -9.83
CA LYS A 282 -10.73 21.63 -10.29
C LYS A 282 -9.72 21.46 -9.15
N ALA A 283 -9.99 22.13 -7.99
CA ALA A 283 -9.09 22.07 -6.85
C ALA A 283 -8.80 20.63 -6.43
N THR A 284 -7.56 20.36 -6.05
CA THR A 284 -7.06 19.02 -5.76
C THR A 284 -6.21 19.01 -4.49
N VAL A 285 -5.60 17.89 -4.21
CA VAL A 285 -4.73 17.70 -3.05
C VAL A 285 -3.51 18.62 -3.12
N ALA A 286 -3.12 19.13 -1.95
CA ALA A 286 -2.05 20.12 -1.75
C ALA A 286 -2.33 21.52 -2.29
N ASP A 287 -3.55 21.78 -2.77
CA ASP A 287 -3.99 23.15 -3.02
C ASP A 287 -4.45 23.82 -1.72
N THR A 288 -4.31 25.13 -1.68
CA THR A 288 -4.81 25.95 -0.57
C THR A 288 -6.20 26.48 -0.89
N ILE A 289 -7.18 26.11 -0.08
CA ILE A 289 -8.52 26.69 -0.14
C ILE A 289 -8.57 27.87 0.83
N CYS A 290 -8.88 29.06 0.34
CA CYS A 290 -8.78 30.26 1.15
C CYS A 290 -9.81 31.34 0.80
N ALA A 291 -9.92 32.35 1.68
CA ALA A 291 -10.69 33.55 1.43
C ALA A 291 -10.14 34.29 0.20
N LEU A 292 -10.98 35.09 -0.47
CA LEU A 292 -10.61 35.80 -1.70
C LEU A 292 -9.51 36.84 -1.50
N ALA A 293 -9.31 37.30 -0.26
CA ALA A 293 -8.25 38.27 0.10
C ALA A 293 -6.86 37.64 0.27
N VAL A 294 -6.76 36.31 0.22
CA VAL A 294 -5.50 35.58 0.45
C VAL A 294 -4.84 35.27 -0.88
N ASP A 295 -3.61 35.74 -1.07
CA ASP A 295 -2.82 35.53 -2.29
C ASP A 295 -1.66 34.53 -2.09
N GLU A 296 -1.31 34.22 -0.83
CA GLU A 296 -0.21 33.30 -0.50
C GLU A 296 -0.73 31.90 -0.17
N PRO A 297 -0.25 30.86 -0.87
CA PRO A 297 -0.61 29.48 -0.54
C PRO A 297 0.02 29.02 0.77
N LEU A 298 -0.55 28.02 1.40
CA LEU A 298 0.05 27.31 2.52
C LEU A 298 1.17 26.39 2.01
N ASP A 299 2.20 26.23 2.84
CA ASP A 299 3.29 25.30 2.57
C ASP A 299 2.74 23.86 2.58
N ALA A 300 2.81 23.20 1.44
CA ALA A 300 2.49 21.79 1.32
C ALA A 300 3.78 20.97 1.33
N GLN A 301 3.83 19.93 2.16
CA GLN A 301 4.97 19.02 2.20
C GLN A 301 5.22 18.41 0.80
N PRO A 302 6.49 18.37 0.34
CA PRO A 302 6.83 17.73 -0.91
C PRO A 302 6.49 16.23 -0.80
N ILE A 303 5.83 15.71 -1.83
CA ILE A 303 5.53 14.28 -1.93
C ILE A 303 6.72 13.61 -2.61
N ASP A 304 7.24 12.54 -2.01
CA ASP A 304 8.29 11.77 -2.65
C ASP A 304 7.81 11.28 -4.02
N PRO A 305 8.67 11.33 -5.03
CA PRO A 305 8.29 10.94 -6.37
C PRO A 305 8.06 9.43 -6.49
N PRO A 306 7.32 9.00 -7.54
CA PRO A 306 7.15 7.59 -7.82
C PRO A 306 8.51 6.93 -8.14
N THR A 307 8.66 5.68 -7.70
CA THR A 307 9.88 4.88 -7.88
C THR A 307 9.73 3.76 -8.90
N ILE A 308 8.51 3.30 -9.13
CA ILE A 308 8.20 2.25 -10.11
C ILE A 308 7.17 2.72 -11.14
N THR A 309 7.18 2.10 -12.31
CA THR A 309 6.18 2.29 -13.36
C THR A 309 5.71 0.93 -13.88
N VAL A 310 4.41 0.85 -14.21
CA VAL A 310 3.76 -0.33 -14.78
C VAL A 310 2.95 0.12 -15.99
N THR A 311 2.99 -0.64 -17.08
CA THR A 311 2.18 -0.35 -18.24
C THR A 311 0.83 -1.05 -18.14
N PHE A 312 -0.24 -0.28 -18.26
CA PHE A 312 -1.63 -0.75 -18.34
C PHE A 312 -2.09 -0.70 -19.80
N GLY A 313 -2.36 -1.83 -20.38
CA GLY A 313 -2.87 -1.97 -21.74
C GLY A 313 -4.25 -2.59 -21.79
N ILE A 314 -4.85 -2.57 -22.97
CA ILE A 314 -6.05 -3.34 -23.25
C ILE A 314 -5.74 -4.84 -23.20
N ASN A 315 -6.72 -5.65 -22.85
CA ASN A 315 -6.61 -7.10 -23.04
C ASN A 315 -6.89 -7.43 -24.52
N ASP A 316 -5.85 -7.79 -25.26
CA ASP A 316 -5.90 -8.20 -26.66
C ASP A 316 -5.73 -9.71 -26.86
N SER A 317 -5.91 -10.50 -25.79
CA SER A 317 -5.85 -11.95 -25.84
C SER A 317 -7.06 -12.55 -26.60
N PRO A 318 -6.96 -13.80 -27.11
CA PRO A 318 -8.10 -14.50 -27.71
C PRO A 318 -9.29 -14.74 -26.79
N LEU A 319 -9.12 -14.53 -25.48
CA LEU A 319 -10.17 -14.64 -24.45
C LEU A 319 -10.72 -13.27 -24.01
N ALA A 320 -10.25 -12.16 -24.59
CA ALA A 320 -10.67 -10.81 -24.24
C ALA A 320 -12.20 -10.62 -24.38
N GLY A 321 -12.79 -9.85 -23.45
CA GLY A 321 -14.22 -9.51 -23.45
C GLY A 321 -15.15 -10.65 -23.02
N ARG A 322 -14.62 -11.78 -22.53
CA ARG A 322 -15.44 -12.89 -22.05
C ARG A 322 -15.85 -12.78 -20.60
N ASP A 323 -15.00 -12.18 -19.80
CA ASP A 323 -15.17 -12.06 -18.35
C ASP A 323 -15.61 -10.64 -17.93
N GLY A 324 -14.98 -9.61 -18.53
CA GLY A 324 -15.23 -8.20 -18.25
C GLY A 324 -15.91 -7.47 -19.39
N LYS A 325 -16.60 -6.37 -19.06
CA LYS A 325 -17.27 -5.51 -20.06
C LYS A 325 -16.47 -4.25 -20.39
N LYS A 326 -15.49 -3.91 -19.54
CA LYS A 326 -14.68 -2.68 -19.67
C LYS A 326 -13.32 -3.00 -20.30
N VAL A 327 -13.30 -3.14 -21.62
CA VAL A 327 -12.13 -3.57 -22.41
C VAL A 327 -11.55 -2.47 -23.30
N GLN A 328 -12.19 -1.28 -23.36
CA GLN A 328 -11.80 -0.19 -24.26
C GLN A 328 -10.73 0.68 -23.62
N SER A 329 -9.71 1.07 -24.43
CA SER A 329 -8.60 1.92 -24.01
C SER A 329 -9.07 3.24 -23.36
N ARG A 330 -10.08 3.90 -23.96
CA ARG A 330 -10.65 5.14 -23.41
C ARG A 330 -11.22 4.96 -21.99
N VAL A 331 -11.95 3.87 -21.75
CA VAL A 331 -12.57 3.61 -20.42
C VAL A 331 -11.50 3.31 -19.38
N ILE A 332 -10.43 2.59 -19.77
CA ILE A 332 -9.25 2.35 -18.92
C ILE A 332 -8.57 3.68 -18.59
N ARG A 333 -8.32 4.53 -19.60
CA ARG A 333 -7.70 5.84 -19.44
C ARG A 333 -8.46 6.73 -18.47
N ASP A 334 -9.76 6.87 -18.69
CA ASP A 334 -10.62 7.73 -17.84
C ASP A 334 -10.60 7.25 -16.37
N ARG A 335 -10.58 5.94 -16.14
CA ARG A 335 -10.46 5.36 -14.80
C ARG A 335 -9.10 5.63 -14.16
N LEU A 336 -8.00 5.48 -14.92
CA LEU A 336 -6.65 5.75 -14.43
C LEU A 336 -6.44 7.24 -14.12
N LEU A 337 -6.95 8.13 -14.96
CA LEU A 337 -6.89 9.58 -14.70
C LEU A 337 -7.68 9.96 -13.44
N LYS A 338 -8.86 9.36 -13.23
CA LYS A 338 -9.63 9.55 -12.01
C LYS A 338 -8.86 9.10 -10.77
N GLU A 339 -8.10 8.00 -10.86
CA GLU A 339 -7.22 7.56 -9.77
C GLU A 339 -6.11 8.58 -9.50
N ALA A 340 -5.44 9.07 -10.55
CA ALA A 340 -4.38 10.07 -10.41
C ALA A 340 -4.87 11.42 -9.87
N GLU A 341 -6.15 11.75 -10.05
CA GLU A 341 -6.74 12.94 -9.43
C GLU A 341 -6.85 12.81 -7.91
N SER A 342 -7.23 11.64 -7.41
CA SER A 342 -7.41 11.38 -5.98
C SER A 342 -6.11 10.99 -5.29
N ASN A 343 -5.20 10.34 -6.00
CA ASN A 343 -3.93 9.84 -5.48
C ASN A 343 -2.74 10.51 -6.16
N VAL A 344 -2.21 11.58 -5.55
CA VAL A 344 -1.09 12.35 -6.10
C VAL A 344 0.24 11.58 -6.15
N ALA A 345 0.34 10.43 -5.50
CA ALA A 345 1.48 9.53 -5.61
C ALA A 345 1.46 8.72 -6.91
N ILE A 346 0.34 8.74 -7.65
CA ILE A 346 0.17 8.07 -8.94
C ILE A 346 0.27 9.10 -10.07
N LYS A 347 1.09 8.80 -11.08
CA LYS A 347 1.20 9.58 -12.30
C LYS A 347 0.86 8.71 -13.49
N VAL A 348 -0.05 9.18 -14.34
CA VAL A 348 -0.48 8.49 -15.56
C VAL A 348 0.05 9.25 -16.77
N THR A 349 0.68 8.52 -17.71
CA THR A 349 1.23 9.07 -18.94
C THR A 349 0.81 8.18 -20.11
N ASP A 350 0.34 8.77 -21.20
CA ASP A 350 -0.01 8.03 -22.41
C ASP A 350 1.27 7.47 -23.07
N THR A 351 1.27 6.20 -23.50
CA THR A 351 2.39 5.64 -24.28
C THR A 351 2.35 6.12 -25.74
N PRO A 352 3.50 6.14 -26.43
CA PRO A 352 3.51 6.38 -27.87
C PRO A 352 2.61 5.35 -28.58
N GLY A 353 1.51 5.81 -29.19
CA GLY A 353 0.49 4.93 -29.82
C GLY A 353 -0.89 5.00 -29.17
N GLY A 354 -1.01 5.44 -27.90
CA GLY A 354 -2.30 5.71 -27.24
C GLY A 354 -3.13 4.49 -26.84
N GLU A 355 -2.60 3.26 -26.99
CA GLU A 355 -3.32 2.03 -26.65
C GLU A 355 -2.99 1.51 -25.24
N ALA A 356 -1.94 2.04 -24.62
CA ALA A 356 -1.50 1.69 -23.29
C ALA A 356 -1.11 2.95 -22.49
N PHE A 357 -1.00 2.80 -21.18
CA PHE A 357 -0.77 3.89 -20.23
C PHE A 357 0.35 3.50 -19.29
N GLU A 358 1.35 4.33 -19.14
CA GLU A 358 2.34 4.19 -18.09
C GLU A 358 1.78 4.78 -16.79
N VAL A 359 1.69 3.96 -15.77
CA VAL A 359 1.26 4.34 -14.43
C VAL A 359 2.44 4.24 -13.50
N ALA A 360 2.91 5.37 -13.02
CA ALA A 360 4.01 5.45 -12.06
C ALA A 360 3.47 5.59 -10.63
N GLY A 361 4.07 4.89 -9.68
CA GLY A 361 3.70 4.88 -8.26
C GLY A 361 4.87 4.55 -7.36
N ARG A 362 4.61 4.41 -6.06
CA ARG A 362 5.67 4.20 -5.06
C ARG A 362 6.08 2.75 -4.87
N GLY A 363 5.18 1.79 -5.08
CA GLY A 363 5.47 0.40 -4.82
C GLY A 363 4.54 -0.58 -5.51
N GLU A 364 4.93 -1.86 -5.46
CA GLU A 364 4.19 -2.95 -6.10
C GLU A 364 2.81 -3.17 -5.46
N LEU A 365 2.70 -2.99 -4.14
CA LEU A 365 1.43 -3.13 -3.43
C LEU A 365 0.42 -2.07 -3.87
N GLN A 366 0.86 -0.81 -4.03
CA GLN A 366 0.01 0.27 -4.53
C GLN A 366 -0.52 -0.05 -5.93
N MET A 367 0.33 -0.55 -6.83
CA MET A 367 -0.08 -0.97 -8.17
C MET A 367 -1.02 -2.18 -8.11
N GLY A 368 -0.73 -3.17 -7.27
CA GLY A 368 -1.58 -4.34 -7.06
C GLY A 368 -2.98 -3.98 -6.58
N VAL A 369 -3.10 -3.03 -5.64
CA VAL A 369 -4.39 -2.52 -5.15
C VAL A 369 -5.17 -1.83 -6.27
N LEU A 370 -4.52 -0.98 -7.08
CA LEU A 370 -5.17 -0.31 -8.21
C LEU A 370 -5.69 -1.32 -9.24
N ILE A 371 -4.87 -2.30 -9.62
CA ILE A 371 -5.24 -3.34 -10.58
C ILE A 371 -6.40 -4.18 -10.04
N GLU A 372 -6.36 -4.58 -8.77
CA GLU A 372 -7.42 -5.38 -8.16
C GLU A 372 -8.74 -4.60 -8.04
N ASN A 373 -8.70 -3.31 -7.71
CA ASN A 373 -9.89 -2.46 -7.73
C ASN A 373 -10.49 -2.40 -9.14
N MET A 374 -9.69 -2.15 -10.18
CA MET A 374 -10.15 -2.14 -11.56
C MET A 374 -10.71 -3.50 -11.98
N ARG A 375 -10.07 -4.61 -11.59
CA ARG A 375 -10.55 -5.97 -11.82
C ARG A 375 -11.96 -6.18 -11.25
N ARG A 376 -12.20 -5.79 -10.00
CA ARG A 376 -13.52 -5.87 -9.34
C ARG A 376 -14.57 -4.93 -9.96
N GLU A 377 -14.12 -3.82 -10.53
CA GLU A 377 -14.99 -2.91 -11.29
C GLU A 377 -15.37 -3.46 -12.69
N GLY A 378 -14.87 -4.64 -13.08
CA GLY A 378 -15.19 -5.33 -14.33
C GLY A 378 -14.30 -4.96 -15.52
N PHE A 379 -13.09 -4.44 -15.26
CA PHE A 379 -12.09 -4.21 -16.30
C PHE A 379 -11.35 -5.49 -16.67
N GLU A 380 -10.92 -5.57 -17.94
CA GLU A 380 -9.91 -6.50 -18.40
C GLU A 380 -8.67 -5.72 -18.84
N LEU A 381 -7.51 -6.13 -18.34
CA LEU A 381 -6.27 -5.41 -18.48
C LEU A 381 -5.13 -6.34 -18.93
N SER A 382 -4.18 -5.79 -19.67
CA SER A 382 -2.84 -6.35 -19.85
C SER A 382 -1.85 -5.54 -19.05
N ILE A 383 -1.13 -6.18 -18.13
CA ILE A 383 -0.22 -5.52 -17.20
C ILE A 383 1.22 -5.96 -17.50
N SER A 384 2.12 -4.99 -17.65
CA SER A 384 3.56 -5.27 -17.85
C SER A 384 4.29 -5.54 -16.55
N ARG A 385 5.50 -6.10 -16.65
CA ARG A 385 6.44 -6.15 -15.54
C ARG A 385 6.70 -4.74 -15.01
N PRO A 386 6.75 -4.54 -13.67
CA PRO A 386 7.17 -3.28 -13.08
C PRO A 386 8.59 -2.90 -13.48
N LYS A 387 8.80 -1.63 -13.81
CA LYS A 387 10.11 -1.05 -14.09
C LYS A 387 10.38 0.06 -13.10
N VAL A 388 11.64 0.25 -12.71
CA VAL A 388 11.99 1.38 -11.87
C VAL A 388 12.07 2.67 -12.70
N VAL A 389 11.62 3.76 -12.10
CA VAL A 389 11.76 5.10 -12.69
C VAL A 389 13.23 5.49 -12.60
N MET A 390 13.84 5.83 -13.73
CA MET A 390 15.21 6.33 -13.78
C MET A 390 15.20 7.85 -13.83
N ARG A 391 16.25 8.47 -13.29
CA ARG A 391 16.48 9.92 -13.36
C ARG A 391 17.82 10.22 -14.02
N GLU A 392 17.94 11.41 -14.57
CA GLU A 392 19.21 11.94 -15.04
C GLU A 392 19.81 12.79 -13.90
N GLY A 393 21.05 12.49 -13.52
CA GLY A 393 21.80 13.24 -12.54
C GLY A 393 22.37 14.53 -13.11
N GLU A 394 22.99 15.36 -12.26
CA GLU A 394 23.52 16.67 -12.64
C GLU A 394 24.60 16.59 -13.72
N ASN A 395 25.32 15.49 -13.82
CA ASN A 395 26.39 15.26 -14.80
C ASN A 395 25.92 14.42 -16.00
N GLY A 396 24.59 14.19 -16.15
CA GLY A 396 24.02 13.35 -17.21
C GLY A 396 24.12 11.85 -16.94
N GLU A 397 24.57 11.44 -15.73
CA GLU A 397 24.58 10.03 -15.34
C GLU A 397 23.16 9.51 -15.07
N ARG A 398 22.95 8.24 -15.39
CA ARG A 398 21.66 7.57 -15.15
C ARG A 398 21.58 7.13 -13.69
N LEU A 399 20.62 7.70 -12.95
CA LEU A 399 20.37 7.38 -11.54
C LEU A 399 19.20 6.40 -11.41
N GLU A 400 19.36 5.44 -10.49
CA GLU A 400 18.31 4.50 -10.10
C GLU A 400 17.93 4.67 -8.62
N PRO A 401 16.67 4.36 -8.24
CA PRO A 401 16.24 4.43 -6.84
C PRO A 401 16.87 3.30 -6.03
N ILE A 402 17.35 3.66 -4.84
CA ILE A 402 17.88 2.74 -3.84
C ILE A 402 16.91 2.67 -2.68
N GLU A 403 16.63 1.47 -2.21
CA GLU A 403 15.83 1.23 -1.02
C GLU A 403 16.71 0.74 0.14
N GLU A 404 16.44 1.22 1.34
CA GLU A 404 16.93 0.60 2.57
C GLU A 404 16.03 -0.60 2.85
N VAL A 405 16.64 -1.77 2.89
CA VAL A 405 15.97 -3.04 3.17
C VAL A 405 16.34 -3.47 4.57
N THR A 406 15.34 -3.69 5.41
CA THR A 406 15.49 -4.30 6.74
C THR A 406 14.90 -5.69 6.71
N ILE A 407 15.73 -6.69 7.03
CA ILE A 407 15.38 -8.10 6.93
C ILE A 407 15.60 -8.74 8.30
N ASP A 408 14.59 -9.39 8.84
CA ASP A 408 14.66 -10.22 10.04
C ASP A 408 14.51 -11.68 9.63
N VAL A 409 15.55 -12.49 9.87
CA VAL A 409 15.59 -13.91 9.50
C VAL A 409 16.17 -14.75 10.63
N ASP A 410 15.79 -16.02 10.68
CA ASP A 410 16.44 -16.98 11.56
C ASP A 410 17.94 -17.09 11.20
N ASP A 411 18.78 -17.23 12.21
CA ASP A 411 20.25 -17.17 12.06
C ASP A 411 20.78 -18.12 10.95
N GLU A 412 20.13 -19.27 10.76
CA GLU A 412 20.51 -20.27 9.75
C GLU A 412 20.34 -19.76 8.29
N TYR A 413 19.43 -18.79 8.03
CA TYR A 413 19.19 -18.26 6.68
C TYR A 413 19.95 -16.98 6.38
N SER A 414 20.55 -16.33 7.39
CA SER A 414 21.19 -15.02 7.29
C SER A 414 22.28 -14.97 6.21
N GLY A 415 23.14 -15.99 6.14
CA GLY A 415 24.21 -16.08 5.15
C GLY A 415 23.71 -16.16 3.71
N ALA A 416 22.69 -16.99 3.44
CA ALA A 416 22.11 -17.14 2.11
C ALA A 416 21.41 -15.84 1.63
N VAL A 417 20.72 -15.17 2.55
CA VAL A 417 20.05 -13.89 2.27
C VAL A 417 21.08 -12.80 1.95
N ILE A 418 22.15 -12.68 2.73
CA ILE A 418 23.23 -11.69 2.50
C ILE A 418 23.89 -11.94 1.13
N GLU A 419 24.24 -13.20 0.80
CA GLU A 419 24.84 -13.54 -0.49
C GLU A 419 23.95 -13.12 -1.66
N LYS A 420 22.63 -13.36 -1.58
CA LYS A 420 21.68 -12.95 -2.62
C LYS A 420 21.56 -11.44 -2.74
N ILE A 421 21.41 -10.75 -1.62
CA ILE A 421 21.26 -9.28 -1.59
C ILE A 421 22.50 -8.60 -2.16
N THR A 422 23.68 -8.98 -1.71
CA THR A 422 24.93 -8.32 -2.10
C THR A 422 25.44 -8.78 -3.47
N GLY A 423 25.27 -10.04 -3.82
CA GLY A 423 25.71 -10.60 -5.09
C GLY A 423 24.73 -10.35 -6.24
N ALA A 424 23.64 -11.14 -6.27
CA ALA A 424 22.70 -11.14 -7.40
C ALA A 424 21.88 -9.84 -7.49
N ARG A 425 21.54 -9.23 -6.35
CA ARG A 425 20.69 -8.04 -6.27
C ARG A 425 21.45 -6.72 -6.22
N LYS A 426 22.81 -6.75 -6.22
CA LYS A 426 23.68 -5.58 -6.24
C LYS A 426 23.47 -4.62 -5.06
N GLY A 427 23.08 -5.15 -3.91
CA GLY A 427 22.95 -4.39 -2.67
C GLY A 427 24.25 -4.25 -1.91
N ASP A 428 24.32 -3.24 -1.05
CA ASP A 428 25.42 -3.02 -0.09
C ASP A 428 24.91 -3.35 1.31
N LEU A 429 25.60 -4.24 2.02
CA LEU A 429 25.33 -4.51 3.42
C LEU A 429 25.72 -3.29 4.26
N VAL A 430 24.79 -2.78 5.04
CA VAL A 430 25.00 -1.63 5.94
C VAL A 430 25.29 -2.12 7.36
N GLU A 431 24.44 -2.98 7.89
CA GLU A 431 24.52 -3.47 9.26
C GLU A 431 23.99 -4.91 9.37
N MET A 432 24.55 -5.66 10.29
CA MET A 432 24.02 -6.96 10.72
C MET A 432 24.11 -7.04 12.25
N LYS A 433 22.98 -7.33 12.90
CA LYS A 433 22.91 -7.43 14.36
C LYS A 433 21.93 -8.51 14.82
N PRO A 434 22.13 -9.10 15.99
CA PRO A 434 21.13 -9.99 16.60
C PRO A 434 19.80 -9.25 16.81
N ALA A 435 18.68 -9.92 16.50
CA ALA A 435 17.32 -9.40 16.70
C ALA A 435 16.57 -10.13 17.84
N GLY A 436 17.29 -10.90 18.67
CA GLY A 436 16.68 -11.72 19.73
C GLY A 436 16.08 -13.03 19.20
N ALA A 437 15.74 -13.95 20.08
CA ALA A 437 15.06 -15.21 19.78
C ALA A 437 15.68 -16.07 18.63
N GLY A 438 17.02 -16.03 18.45
CA GLY A 438 17.70 -16.76 17.37
C GLY A 438 17.49 -16.15 15.97
N LYS A 439 17.22 -14.84 15.90
CA LYS A 439 17.07 -14.08 14.66
C LYS A 439 18.18 -13.07 14.49
N THR A 440 18.55 -12.86 13.23
CA THR A 440 19.48 -11.83 12.78
C THR A 440 18.74 -10.76 11.99
N ARG A 441 18.96 -9.49 12.33
CA ARG A 441 18.52 -8.31 11.57
C ARG A 441 19.62 -7.88 10.61
N ILE A 442 19.28 -7.76 9.34
CA ILE A 442 20.16 -7.34 8.24
C ILE A 442 19.61 -6.03 7.68
N ILE A 443 20.46 -5.01 7.58
CA ILE A 443 20.14 -3.74 6.93
C ILE A 443 21.03 -3.61 5.70
N ALA A 444 20.44 -3.36 4.54
CA ALA A 444 21.16 -3.23 3.28
C ALA A 444 20.55 -2.14 2.38
N HIS A 445 21.40 -1.48 1.56
CA HIS A 445 20.97 -0.55 0.52
C HIS A 445 20.94 -1.26 -0.83
N VAL A 446 19.76 -1.48 -1.38
CA VAL A 446 19.55 -2.31 -2.57
C VAL A 446 18.87 -1.50 -3.68
N PRO A 447 19.30 -1.61 -4.96
CA PRO A 447 18.53 -1.03 -6.07
C PRO A 447 17.11 -1.56 -6.10
N SER A 448 16.11 -0.67 -6.21
CA SER A 448 14.68 -1.08 -6.21
C SER A 448 14.37 -2.15 -7.26
N ARG A 449 15.02 -2.09 -8.46
CA ARG A 449 14.86 -3.13 -9.49
C ARG A 449 15.39 -4.50 -9.07
N GLY A 450 16.32 -4.56 -8.12
CA GLY A 450 16.82 -5.82 -7.54
C GLY A 450 15.82 -6.46 -6.58
N LEU A 451 14.87 -5.70 -6.07
CA LEU A 451 13.84 -6.16 -5.13
C LEU A 451 12.55 -6.59 -5.83
N ILE A 452 12.36 -6.22 -7.11
CA ILE A 452 11.20 -6.67 -7.89
C ILE A 452 11.21 -8.20 -7.97
N GLY A 453 10.14 -8.83 -7.47
CA GLY A 453 9.99 -10.28 -7.41
C GLY A 453 10.83 -10.99 -6.33
N TYR A 454 11.70 -10.29 -5.60
CA TYR A 454 12.54 -10.92 -4.58
C TYR A 454 11.75 -11.44 -3.37
N HIS A 455 10.64 -10.83 -3.03
CA HIS A 455 9.85 -11.22 -1.86
C HIS A 455 9.41 -12.70 -1.90
N GLY A 456 8.96 -13.19 -3.04
CA GLY A 456 8.59 -14.61 -3.19
C GLY A 456 9.77 -15.58 -3.06
N GLU A 457 10.91 -15.20 -3.64
CA GLU A 457 12.17 -15.96 -3.51
C GLU A 457 12.65 -15.97 -2.05
N PHE A 458 12.61 -14.83 -1.40
CA PHE A 458 12.98 -14.65 0.00
C PHE A 458 12.15 -15.51 0.95
N LEU A 459 10.81 -15.54 0.79
CA LEU A 459 9.94 -16.40 1.59
C LEU A 459 10.24 -17.89 1.38
N THR A 460 10.61 -18.29 0.15
CA THR A 460 11.02 -19.66 -0.12
C THR A 460 12.33 -20.00 0.58
N ASP A 461 13.33 -19.12 0.51
CA ASP A 461 14.64 -19.32 1.12
C ASP A 461 14.59 -19.37 2.65
N THR A 462 13.69 -18.60 3.25
CA THR A 462 13.49 -18.50 4.71
C THR A 462 12.36 -19.40 5.21
N ARG A 463 11.84 -20.31 4.39
CA ARG A 463 10.69 -21.17 4.71
C ARG A 463 9.47 -20.43 5.27
N GLY A 464 9.29 -19.17 4.87
CA GLY A 464 8.20 -18.32 5.28
C GLY A 464 8.38 -17.64 6.65
N THR A 465 9.50 -17.84 7.35
CA THR A 465 9.75 -17.25 8.68
C THR A 465 10.41 -15.87 8.63
N GLY A 466 10.99 -15.51 7.47
CA GLY A 466 11.68 -14.23 7.28
C GLY A 466 10.70 -13.08 7.08
N VAL A 467 11.06 -11.91 7.60
CA VAL A 467 10.35 -10.65 7.40
C VAL A 467 11.25 -9.71 6.61
N LEU A 468 10.72 -9.13 5.52
CA LEU A 468 11.43 -8.21 4.66
C LEU A 468 10.64 -6.92 4.54
N ASN A 469 11.26 -5.80 4.93
CA ASN A 469 10.70 -4.47 4.79
C ASN A 469 11.64 -3.61 3.95
N ARG A 470 11.08 -2.69 3.17
CA ARG A 470 11.83 -1.81 2.28
C ARG A 470 11.26 -0.40 2.30
N VAL A 471 12.14 0.59 2.30
CA VAL A 471 11.79 2.01 2.28
C VAL A 471 12.71 2.72 1.30
N PHE A 472 12.18 3.66 0.53
CA PHE A 472 13.01 4.50 -0.35
C PHE A 472 14.08 5.23 0.47
N HIS A 473 15.34 5.14 0.03
CA HIS A 473 16.48 5.75 0.70
C HIS A 473 17.06 6.91 -0.11
N SER A 474 17.46 6.67 -1.36
CA SER A 474 18.19 7.67 -2.16
C SER A 474 18.17 7.34 -3.66
N TRP A 475 18.81 8.21 -4.43
CA TRP A 475 19.13 7.98 -5.84
C TRP A 475 20.64 7.76 -5.98
N SER A 476 21.07 6.72 -6.70
CA SER A 476 22.48 6.46 -6.97
C SER A 476 22.71 6.07 -8.42
N PRO A 477 23.97 6.17 -8.90
CA PRO A 477 24.32 5.72 -10.25
C PRO A 477 23.92 4.26 -10.50
N HIS A 478 23.47 3.97 -11.72
CA HIS A 478 23.00 2.65 -12.13
C HIS A 478 24.07 1.56 -11.92
N ARG A 479 23.76 0.51 -11.17
CA ARG A 479 24.68 -0.55 -10.75
C ARG A 479 24.85 -1.71 -11.74
N GLY A 480 24.60 -1.48 -13.02
CA GLY A 480 24.76 -2.51 -14.06
C GLY A 480 23.60 -3.51 -14.12
N VAL A 481 23.80 -4.62 -14.80
CA VAL A 481 22.74 -5.61 -15.04
C VAL A 481 22.44 -6.41 -13.78
N ILE A 482 21.16 -6.55 -13.45
CA ILE A 482 20.64 -7.49 -12.44
C ILE A 482 19.95 -8.63 -13.22
N PRO A 483 20.32 -9.89 -12.99
CA PRO A 483 19.69 -11.01 -13.69
C PRO A 483 18.21 -11.12 -13.33
N GLY A 484 17.38 -11.39 -14.33
CA GLY A 484 15.95 -11.67 -14.17
C GLY A 484 15.69 -13.08 -13.64
N ARG A 485 14.48 -13.60 -13.91
CA ARG A 485 14.10 -14.99 -13.58
C ARG A 485 15.08 -15.99 -14.19
N ARG A 486 15.49 -17.00 -13.42
CA ARG A 486 16.44 -18.05 -13.87
C ARG A 486 15.76 -19.13 -14.72
N ALA A 487 14.50 -19.44 -14.44
CA ALA A 487 13.75 -20.49 -15.13
C ALA A 487 13.00 -19.92 -16.36
N GLY A 488 12.94 -20.70 -17.44
CA GLY A 488 12.10 -20.41 -18.59
C GLY A 488 10.62 -20.73 -18.31
N VAL A 489 9.76 -20.61 -19.31
CA VAL A 489 8.34 -20.88 -19.20
C VAL A 489 7.86 -21.91 -20.22
N LEU A 490 6.77 -22.61 -19.88
CA LEU A 490 6.04 -23.51 -20.78
C LEU A 490 4.96 -22.68 -21.49
N ILE A 491 5.04 -22.58 -22.82
CA ILE A 491 4.16 -21.75 -23.64
C ILE A 491 3.21 -22.63 -24.45
N SER A 492 1.90 -22.37 -24.36
CA SER A 492 0.93 -23.08 -25.19
C SER A 492 1.09 -22.72 -26.67
N MET A 493 1.10 -23.75 -27.53
CA MET A 493 1.09 -23.62 -28.99
C MET A 493 -0.32 -23.63 -29.58
N GLU A 494 -1.33 -23.99 -28.81
CA GLU A 494 -2.67 -24.30 -29.31
C GLU A 494 -3.74 -23.51 -28.58
N ASN A 495 -4.88 -23.36 -29.27
CA ASN A 495 -6.09 -22.76 -28.71
C ASN A 495 -7.10 -23.86 -28.39
N GLY A 496 -7.61 -23.90 -27.15
CA GLY A 496 -8.62 -24.90 -26.76
C GLY A 496 -8.69 -25.10 -25.26
N GLU A 497 -9.01 -26.32 -24.85
CA GLU A 497 -9.06 -26.70 -23.44
C GLU A 497 -7.97 -27.73 -23.14
N SER A 498 -7.22 -27.51 -22.07
CA SER A 498 -6.17 -28.43 -21.62
C SER A 498 -6.74 -29.81 -21.23
N VAL A 499 -6.01 -30.88 -21.57
CA VAL A 499 -6.40 -32.24 -21.20
C VAL A 499 -5.46 -32.82 -20.17
N ALA A 500 -6.00 -33.57 -19.20
CA ALA A 500 -5.25 -34.16 -18.10
C ALA A 500 -4.03 -34.97 -18.57
N TYR A 501 -4.18 -35.76 -19.63
CA TYR A 501 -3.09 -36.57 -20.16
C TYR A 501 -1.92 -35.73 -20.71
N ALA A 502 -2.19 -34.59 -21.35
CA ALA A 502 -1.16 -33.72 -21.83
C ALA A 502 -0.41 -33.04 -20.66
N LEU A 503 -1.16 -32.54 -19.68
CA LEU A 503 -0.57 -31.88 -18.51
C LEU A 503 0.31 -32.84 -17.70
N TRP A 504 -0.14 -34.09 -17.50
CA TRP A 504 0.64 -35.15 -16.84
C TRP A 504 2.00 -35.39 -17.53
N ASN A 505 2.04 -35.41 -18.84
CA ASN A 505 3.32 -35.53 -19.58
C ASN A 505 4.16 -34.26 -19.52
N LEU A 506 3.58 -33.08 -19.25
CA LEU A 506 4.27 -31.82 -19.14
C LEU A 506 4.81 -31.57 -17.73
N GLU A 507 4.30 -32.23 -16.69
CA GLU A 507 4.83 -32.17 -15.31
C GLU A 507 6.31 -32.57 -15.22
N ASP A 508 6.79 -33.48 -16.09
CA ASP A 508 8.21 -33.80 -16.20
C ASP A 508 9.08 -32.62 -16.71
N ARG A 509 8.46 -31.62 -17.33
CA ARG A 509 9.13 -30.44 -17.87
C ARG A 509 9.16 -29.26 -16.91
N GLY A 510 8.27 -29.28 -15.90
CA GLY A 510 8.22 -28.19 -14.94
C GLY A 510 6.92 -28.12 -14.16
N LYS A 511 6.73 -27.04 -13.42
CA LYS A 511 5.54 -26.81 -12.59
C LYS A 511 4.42 -26.18 -13.41
N MET A 512 3.21 -26.73 -13.32
CA MET A 512 2.06 -26.22 -14.05
C MET A 512 1.34 -25.10 -13.30
N PHE A 513 0.83 -24.09 -14.04
CA PHE A 513 0.00 -23.00 -13.52
C PHE A 513 -1.48 -23.21 -13.82
N ILE A 514 -1.83 -24.22 -14.63
CA ILE A 514 -3.19 -24.53 -15.03
C ILE A 514 -3.52 -26.00 -14.73
N GLY A 515 -4.79 -26.25 -14.43
CA GLY A 515 -5.34 -27.60 -14.32
C GLY A 515 -5.94 -28.10 -15.64
N ALA A 516 -6.52 -29.34 -15.62
CA ALA A 516 -7.28 -29.88 -16.73
C ALA A 516 -8.54 -29.04 -17.00
N GLN A 517 -8.99 -29.04 -18.26
CA GLN A 517 -10.16 -28.27 -18.74
C GLN A 517 -9.99 -26.72 -18.66
N ALA A 518 -8.78 -26.23 -18.42
CA ALA A 518 -8.49 -24.80 -18.50
C ALA A 518 -8.47 -24.34 -19.96
N LYS A 519 -9.10 -23.19 -20.24
CA LYS A 519 -9.03 -22.55 -21.56
C LYS A 519 -7.65 -21.98 -21.78
N VAL A 520 -7.01 -22.37 -22.86
CA VAL A 520 -5.67 -21.92 -23.25
C VAL A 520 -5.67 -21.36 -24.66
N TYR A 521 -4.67 -20.56 -24.96
CA TYR A 521 -4.46 -20.02 -26.29
C TYR A 521 -2.96 -19.96 -26.62
N THR A 522 -2.63 -19.84 -27.89
CA THR A 522 -1.25 -19.72 -28.37
C THR A 522 -0.56 -18.53 -27.73
N GLY A 523 0.62 -18.74 -27.15
CA GLY A 523 1.37 -17.69 -26.46
C GLY A 523 1.01 -17.53 -24.96
N MET A 524 0.00 -18.26 -24.45
CA MET A 524 -0.30 -18.31 -23.03
C MET A 524 0.78 -19.10 -22.29
N ILE A 525 1.24 -18.59 -21.14
CA ILE A 525 2.18 -19.27 -20.26
C ILE A 525 1.37 -20.19 -19.34
N ILE A 526 1.66 -21.48 -19.39
CA ILE A 526 0.90 -22.52 -18.68
C ILE A 526 1.70 -23.20 -17.57
N GLY A 527 2.97 -22.86 -17.42
CA GLY A 527 3.84 -23.42 -16.40
C GLY A 527 5.25 -22.81 -16.41
N GLU A 528 6.01 -23.11 -15.37
CA GLU A 528 7.44 -22.82 -15.26
C GLU A 528 8.25 -23.98 -15.80
N HIS A 529 9.21 -23.72 -16.69
CA HIS A 529 10.10 -24.74 -17.22
C HIS A 529 11.23 -25.02 -16.21
N SER A 530 11.61 -26.29 -16.07
CA SER A 530 12.71 -26.70 -15.19
C SER A 530 14.11 -26.25 -15.66
N ARG A 531 14.21 -25.72 -16.88
CA ARG A 531 15.44 -25.19 -17.48
C ARG A 531 15.32 -23.67 -17.68
N ASP A 532 16.41 -23.03 -18.07
CA ASP A 532 16.52 -21.58 -18.27
C ASP A 532 15.90 -21.07 -19.59
N ASN A 533 15.52 -21.97 -20.51
CA ASN A 533 14.93 -21.60 -21.80
C ASN A 533 13.42 -21.82 -21.82
N ASP A 534 12.73 -20.98 -22.57
CA ASP A 534 11.30 -21.15 -22.87
C ASP A 534 11.07 -22.37 -23.74
N LEU A 535 9.95 -23.06 -23.50
CA LEU A 535 9.56 -24.25 -24.23
C LEU A 535 8.10 -24.15 -24.71
N GLU A 536 7.93 -24.23 -26.03
CA GLU A 536 6.60 -24.33 -26.64
C GLU A 536 6.06 -25.75 -26.52
N VAL A 537 4.85 -25.89 -25.99
CA VAL A 537 4.22 -27.18 -25.65
C VAL A 537 2.77 -27.24 -26.11
N ASN A 538 2.27 -28.44 -26.31
CA ASN A 538 0.88 -28.67 -26.68
C ASN A 538 0.08 -29.26 -25.49
N PRO A 539 -0.74 -28.45 -24.78
CA PRO A 539 -1.53 -28.88 -23.63
C PRO A 539 -2.83 -29.62 -24.03
N LEU A 540 -3.14 -29.76 -25.32
CA LEU A 540 -4.35 -30.37 -25.84
C LEU A 540 -4.12 -31.79 -26.35
N LYS A 541 -2.89 -32.32 -26.34
CA LYS A 541 -2.54 -33.60 -26.92
C LYS A 541 -3.16 -34.76 -26.12
N GLY A 542 -4.28 -35.27 -26.58
CA GLY A 542 -4.94 -36.45 -26.00
C GLY A 542 -4.13 -37.76 -26.15
N LYS A 543 -4.46 -38.75 -25.35
CA LYS A 543 -3.92 -40.10 -25.48
C LYS A 543 -4.34 -40.67 -26.84
N LYS A 544 -3.37 -41.09 -27.68
CA LYS A 544 -3.71 -41.83 -28.89
C LYS A 544 -4.30 -43.16 -28.48
N LEU A 545 -5.53 -43.45 -28.88
CA LEU A 545 -6.16 -44.76 -28.71
C LEU A 545 -5.36 -45.78 -29.52
N THR A 546 -4.49 -46.52 -28.87
CA THR A 546 -3.78 -47.67 -29.44
C THR A 546 -4.37 -48.94 -28.87
N ASN A 547 -5.07 -49.69 -29.73
CA ASN A 547 -5.57 -51.05 -29.56
C ASN A 547 -6.59 -51.33 -28.44
N VAL A 548 -7.71 -51.92 -28.87
CA VAL A 548 -8.88 -52.34 -28.09
C VAL A 548 -8.58 -53.36 -26.96
N ARG A 549 -7.39 -53.94 -26.91
CA ARG A 549 -7.02 -54.97 -25.92
C ARG A 549 -6.44 -54.46 -24.59
N ALA A 550 -6.16 -53.17 -24.45
CA ALA A 550 -5.59 -52.59 -23.23
C ALA A 550 -6.60 -51.73 -22.42
N SER A 551 -7.90 -51.85 -22.67
CA SER A 551 -8.95 -51.06 -22.03
C SER A 551 -9.22 -51.41 -20.56
N GLY A 552 -8.50 -52.39 -19.98
CA GLY A 552 -8.68 -52.82 -18.59
C GLY A 552 -7.74 -52.17 -17.55
N THR A 553 -6.78 -51.37 -17.96
CA THR A 553 -5.78 -50.77 -17.06
C THR A 553 -5.56 -49.29 -17.31
N ASP A 554 -6.63 -48.53 -17.55
CA ASP A 554 -6.52 -47.04 -17.52
C ASP A 554 -6.44 -46.59 -16.06
N GLU A 555 -5.21 -46.48 -15.53
CA GLU A 555 -4.96 -45.79 -14.28
C GLU A 555 -5.44 -44.35 -14.43
N ALA A 556 -6.22 -43.86 -13.45
CA ALA A 556 -6.66 -42.49 -13.41
C ALA A 556 -5.41 -41.56 -13.31
N VAL A 557 -5.24 -40.70 -14.30
CA VAL A 557 -4.16 -39.71 -14.30
C VAL A 557 -4.35 -38.81 -13.08
N ARG A 558 -3.39 -38.84 -12.15
CA ARG A 558 -3.32 -37.89 -11.03
C ARG A 558 -2.38 -36.77 -11.40
N LEU A 559 -2.90 -35.54 -11.46
CA LEU A 559 -2.12 -34.35 -11.66
C LEU A 559 -1.68 -33.79 -10.30
N THR A 560 -0.51 -33.20 -10.25
CA THR A 560 -0.10 -32.33 -9.15
C THR A 560 -0.98 -31.08 -9.13
N THR A 561 -1.22 -30.54 -7.95
CA THR A 561 -1.99 -29.29 -7.82
C THR A 561 -1.25 -28.16 -8.55
N PRO A 562 -1.89 -27.46 -9.49
CA PRO A 562 -1.26 -26.35 -10.18
C PRO A 562 -0.90 -25.21 -9.21
N VAL A 563 0.15 -24.48 -9.53
CA VAL A 563 0.53 -23.29 -8.76
C VAL A 563 -0.39 -22.14 -9.15
N GLU A 564 -1.28 -21.74 -8.26
CA GLU A 564 -2.12 -20.56 -8.42
C GLU A 564 -1.36 -19.34 -7.90
N MET A 565 -1.15 -18.37 -8.78
CA MET A 565 -0.46 -17.12 -8.42
C MET A 565 -1.46 -16.04 -8.03
N THR A 566 -1.19 -15.34 -6.95
CA THR A 566 -1.86 -14.06 -6.67
C THR A 566 -1.48 -13.02 -7.73
N LEU A 567 -2.21 -11.91 -7.79
CA LEU A 567 -1.92 -10.84 -8.75
C LEU A 567 -0.48 -10.30 -8.57
N GLU A 568 -0.07 -10.07 -7.34
CA GLU A 568 1.27 -9.58 -7.01
C GLU A 568 2.35 -10.58 -7.40
N GLN A 569 2.13 -11.86 -7.13
CA GLN A 569 3.04 -12.93 -7.54
C GLN A 569 3.15 -13.01 -9.07
N ALA A 570 2.03 -12.90 -9.78
CA ALA A 570 2.01 -12.93 -11.24
C ALA A 570 2.79 -11.74 -11.85
N ILE A 571 2.56 -10.52 -11.34
CA ILE A 571 3.25 -9.31 -11.79
C ILE A 571 4.75 -9.36 -11.51
N ALA A 572 5.14 -9.90 -10.35
CA ALA A 572 6.54 -10.06 -9.96
C ALA A 572 7.25 -11.19 -10.75
N TYR A 573 6.50 -12.22 -11.17
CA TYR A 573 7.02 -13.40 -11.85
C TYR A 573 7.39 -13.15 -13.31
N ILE A 574 6.60 -12.36 -14.03
CA ILE A 574 6.77 -12.15 -15.48
C ILE A 574 8.10 -11.46 -15.84
N ASP A 575 8.59 -11.76 -17.03
CA ASP A 575 9.76 -11.11 -17.62
C ASP A 575 9.37 -9.96 -18.59
N ASP A 576 10.35 -9.24 -19.13
CA ASP A 576 10.12 -8.02 -19.94
C ASP A 576 9.33 -8.27 -21.23
N ASP A 577 9.38 -9.49 -21.76
CA ASP A 577 8.64 -9.92 -22.95
C ASP A 577 7.29 -10.60 -22.63
N GLU A 578 6.87 -10.53 -21.36
CA GLU A 578 5.66 -11.16 -20.84
C GLU A 578 4.67 -10.13 -20.30
N LEU A 579 3.41 -10.52 -20.20
CA LEU A 579 2.31 -9.73 -19.67
C LEU A 579 1.43 -10.58 -18.75
N VAL A 580 0.83 -9.91 -17.76
CA VAL A 580 -0.26 -10.48 -16.98
C VAL A 580 -1.59 -10.06 -17.60
N GLU A 581 -2.40 -11.00 -18.02
CA GLU A 581 -3.79 -10.78 -18.40
C GLU A 581 -4.65 -10.84 -17.12
N VAL A 582 -5.26 -9.72 -16.78
CA VAL A 582 -6.11 -9.58 -15.60
C VAL A 582 -7.56 -9.42 -16.04
N THR A 583 -8.42 -10.32 -15.58
CA THR A 583 -9.87 -10.28 -15.83
C THR A 583 -10.62 -10.41 -14.51
N PRO A 584 -11.92 -10.09 -14.42
CA PRO A 584 -12.71 -10.30 -13.21
C PRO A 584 -12.62 -11.72 -12.64
N ASN A 585 -12.49 -12.73 -13.50
CA ASN A 585 -12.55 -14.13 -13.11
C ASN A 585 -11.20 -14.87 -13.13
N ALA A 586 -10.17 -14.30 -13.77
CA ALA A 586 -8.90 -15.01 -13.95
C ALA A 586 -7.69 -14.06 -14.02
N ILE A 587 -6.56 -14.59 -13.59
CA ILE A 587 -5.21 -14.02 -13.78
C ILE A 587 -4.45 -15.03 -14.64
N ARG A 588 -3.99 -14.62 -15.81
CA ARG A 588 -3.25 -15.48 -16.76
C ARG A 588 -1.95 -14.81 -17.14
N LEU A 589 -0.91 -15.60 -17.35
CA LEU A 589 0.36 -15.14 -17.86
C LEU A 589 0.45 -15.40 -19.35
N ARG A 590 1.04 -14.49 -20.11
CA ARG A 590 1.22 -14.67 -21.55
C ARG A 590 2.47 -13.96 -22.07
N LYS A 591 2.93 -14.42 -23.22
CA LYS A 591 3.94 -13.66 -23.96
C LYS A 591 3.31 -12.39 -24.55
N ARG A 592 4.11 -11.33 -24.69
CA ARG A 592 3.69 -10.07 -25.32
C ARG A 592 3.29 -10.31 -26.78
N HIS A 593 4.13 -11.02 -27.54
CA HIS A 593 3.83 -11.49 -28.88
C HIS A 593 3.31 -12.93 -28.81
N LEU A 594 2.06 -13.12 -29.19
CA LEU A 594 1.41 -14.43 -29.13
C LEU A 594 1.93 -15.37 -30.25
N ASP A 595 2.25 -14.84 -31.42
CA ASP A 595 2.78 -15.60 -32.55
C ASP A 595 4.25 -15.99 -32.35
N PRO A 596 4.64 -17.27 -32.53
CA PRO A 596 6.02 -17.74 -32.38
C PRO A 596 7.03 -17.05 -33.32
N HIS A 597 6.59 -16.70 -34.54
CA HIS A 597 7.47 -16.02 -35.53
C HIS A 597 7.74 -14.57 -35.12
N GLU A 598 6.74 -13.90 -34.57
CA GLU A 598 6.91 -12.54 -34.02
C GLU A 598 7.86 -12.55 -32.81
N ARG A 599 7.74 -13.51 -31.89
CA ARG A 599 8.69 -13.69 -30.77
C ARG A 599 10.13 -13.84 -31.26
N LYS A 600 10.35 -14.74 -32.26
CA LYS A 600 11.68 -14.94 -32.86
C LYS A 600 12.23 -13.69 -33.57
N ARG A 601 11.35 -12.88 -34.16
CA ARG A 601 11.75 -11.62 -34.81
C ARG A 601 12.13 -10.58 -33.76
N ALA A 602 11.32 -10.42 -32.72
CA ALA A 602 11.58 -9.49 -31.63
C ALA A 602 12.88 -9.81 -30.90
N SER A 603 13.16 -11.11 -30.60
CA SER A 603 14.39 -11.53 -29.93
C SER A 603 15.68 -11.31 -30.77
N LYS A 604 15.58 -11.15 -32.09
CA LYS A 604 16.72 -10.82 -32.97
C LYS A 604 16.98 -9.33 -33.09
N SER A 605 16.00 -8.50 -32.74
CA SER A 605 16.08 -7.04 -32.81
C SER A 605 16.37 -6.38 -31.46
N ALA A 606 16.34 -7.14 -30.36
CA ALA A 606 16.76 -6.75 -29.02
C ALA A 606 18.24 -7.11 -28.78
#